data_325e8c27f15b75f11fc5b95924a12c4b
#
_entry.id   325e8c27f15b75f11fc5b95924a12c4b
#
_cell.length_a   1.000
_cell.length_b   1.000
_cell.length_c   1.000
_cell.angle_alpha   90.00
_cell.angle_beta   90.00
_cell.angle_gamma   90.00
#
_symmetry.space_group_name_H-M   'P 1'
#
loop_
_entity.id
_entity.type
_entity.pdbx_description
1 polymer ?
#
loop_
_entity_poly.entity_id
_entity_poly.type
_entity_poly.pdbx_seq_one_letter_code
_entity_poly.pdbx_strand_id
1 'polypeptide(L)'
;KAYSNAPAKYSQNGAAAAHTKQSSPSQDALMYPALHLYPLNDTFVPKQINLAPPSAQNRVKIGRYSNTKSVPNPLNGYFDSKVLSRAHAEVWSENDKVYIKDVKSSNGTFVNGTRLSPESQESEPYVLHTDDVVDFGIDILTDDNKEILHHRVACRVFLVMTPEDALKLRNDFTSLYRGGVPGGALGNAGICPGAEGGLRRGKPGVNFDHVIFRLQNELQKSKMVGTELSSLSSTIQNIHETLGGGAA
;
A
#
# COMPACT_ATOMS: atom_id res chain seq x y z
N LYS A 1 -62.11 -38.21 -47.29
CA LYS A 1 -61.44 -38.88 -48.42
C LYS A 1 -60.33 -38.00 -48.94
N ALA A 2 -59.22 -38.66 -49.05
CA ALA A 2 -58.02 -38.41 -49.85
C ALA A 2 -56.96 -37.41 -49.30
N TYR A 3 -55.87 -38.00 -48.94
CA TYR A 3 -54.54 -37.51 -48.74
C TYR A 3 -53.91 -36.90 -49.98
N SER A 4 -53.12 -35.84 -49.83
CA SER A 4 -51.99 -35.61 -50.73
C SER A 4 -50.87 -34.92 -50.03
N ASN A 5 -49.76 -35.64 -49.90
CA ASN A 5 -48.46 -35.20 -49.53
C ASN A 5 -47.76 -34.42 -50.66
N ALA A 6 -47.10 -33.33 -50.34
CA ALA A 6 -45.92 -32.85 -51.13
C ALA A 6 -44.90 -32.15 -50.26
N PRO A 7 -43.59 -32.27 -50.51
CA PRO A 7 -42.53 -31.95 -49.57
C PRO A 7 -42.06 -30.50 -49.65
N ALA A 8 -41.68 -30.01 -48.50
CA ALA A 8 -41.11 -28.68 -48.32
C ALA A 8 -39.64 -28.62 -48.82
N LYS A 9 -39.35 -27.60 -49.62
CA LYS A 9 -37.99 -27.24 -50.06
C LYS A 9 -37.25 -26.50 -48.95
N TYR A 10 -36.13 -27.06 -48.59
CA TYR A 10 -35.11 -26.37 -47.76
C TYR A 10 -34.54 -25.19 -48.55
N SER A 11 -34.57 -23.97 -47.93
CA SER A 11 -33.75 -22.86 -48.33
C SER A 11 -32.80 -22.52 -47.20
N GLN A 12 -31.55 -22.85 -47.41
CA GLN A 12 -30.42 -22.41 -46.55
C GLN A 12 -30.17 -20.93 -46.83
N ASN A 13 -30.39 -20.07 -45.85
CA ASN A 13 -29.71 -18.79 -45.78
C ASN A 13 -28.92 -18.74 -44.50
N GLY A 14 -27.60 -18.93 -44.62
CA GLY A 14 -26.62 -18.73 -43.60
C GLY A 14 -26.48 -17.26 -43.31
N ALA A 15 -27.02 -16.80 -42.18
CA ALA A 15 -26.61 -15.55 -41.55
C ALA A 15 -25.52 -15.88 -40.55
N ALA A 16 -24.29 -15.55 -40.91
CA ALA A 16 -23.16 -15.60 -40.00
C ALA A 16 -23.42 -14.62 -38.84
N ALA A 17 -23.84 -15.17 -37.70
CA ALA A 17 -23.84 -14.44 -36.45
C ALA A 17 -22.37 -14.18 -36.05
N ALA A 18 -21.94 -12.94 -36.22
CA ALA A 18 -20.71 -12.46 -35.65
C ALA A 18 -20.82 -12.57 -34.12
N HIS A 19 -20.27 -13.64 -33.57
CA HIS A 19 -19.98 -13.71 -32.13
C HIS A 19 -18.97 -12.66 -31.80
N THR A 20 -19.43 -11.48 -31.40
CA THR A 20 -18.63 -10.53 -30.63
C THR A 20 -18.26 -11.25 -29.34
N LYS A 21 -17.06 -11.81 -29.29
CA LYS A 21 -16.46 -12.22 -28.03
C LYS A 21 -16.37 -10.95 -27.16
N GLN A 22 -17.32 -10.77 -26.26
CA GLN A 22 -17.11 -9.95 -25.09
C GLN A 22 -15.95 -10.61 -24.34
N SER A 23 -14.75 -10.05 -24.54
CA SER A 23 -13.61 -10.35 -23.69
C SER A 23 -14.04 -9.92 -22.28
N SER A 24 -14.24 -10.89 -21.40
CA SER A 24 -14.26 -10.62 -19.97
C SER A 24 -13.02 -9.77 -19.66
N PRO A 25 -13.17 -8.66 -18.89
CA PRO A 25 -12.01 -7.87 -18.52
C PRO A 25 -10.99 -8.82 -17.87
N SER A 26 -9.77 -8.79 -18.39
CA SER A 26 -8.65 -9.55 -17.82
C SER A 26 -8.58 -9.24 -16.33
N GLN A 27 -8.30 -10.22 -15.47
CA GLN A 27 -8.22 -10.04 -14.02
C GLN A 27 -7.27 -8.88 -13.66
N ASP A 28 -6.28 -8.58 -14.49
CA ASP A 28 -5.37 -7.45 -14.33
C ASP A 28 -6.07 -6.09 -14.48
N ALA A 29 -7.11 -5.97 -15.33
CA ALA A 29 -7.87 -4.73 -15.50
C ALA A 29 -8.72 -4.34 -14.26
N LEU A 30 -8.98 -5.30 -13.35
CA LEU A 30 -9.70 -5.08 -12.10
C LEU A 30 -8.78 -4.66 -10.94
N MET A 31 -7.48 -4.62 -11.15
CA MET A 31 -6.49 -4.30 -10.11
C MET A 31 -6.00 -2.84 -10.14
N TYR A 32 -6.39 -2.08 -11.15
CA TYR A 32 -5.97 -0.68 -11.33
C TYR A 32 -7.17 0.23 -11.56
N PRO A 33 -7.12 1.47 -11.04
CA PRO A 33 -6.05 2.07 -10.22
C PRO A 33 -6.00 1.52 -8.79
N ALA A 34 -4.81 1.55 -8.19
CA ALA A 34 -4.58 1.14 -6.82
C ALA A 34 -3.74 2.17 -6.06
N LEU A 35 -4.06 2.32 -4.77
CA LEU A 35 -3.31 3.14 -3.82
C LEU A 35 -2.50 2.22 -2.92
N HIS A 36 -1.18 2.35 -2.96
CA HIS A 36 -0.28 1.67 -2.06
C HIS A 36 0.15 2.61 -0.93
N LEU A 37 0.03 2.15 0.30
CA LEU A 37 0.44 2.86 1.50
C LEU A 37 1.56 2.10 2.20
N TYR A 38 2.73 2.74 2.31
CA TYR A 38 3.89 2.19 2.99
C TYR A 38 4.09 2.90 4.33
N PRO A 39 4.13 2.16 5.45
CA PRO A 39 4.29 2.78 6.77
C PRO A 39 5.65 3.47 6.88
N LEU A 40 5.67 4.66 7.46
CA LEU A 40 6.87 5.39 7.85
C LEU A 40 7.21 5.18 9.32
N ASN A 41 6.27 4.68 10.08
CA ASN A 41 6.42 4.35 11.50
C ASN A 41 5.68 3.04 11.78
N ASP A 42 6.22 1.95 11.96
CA ASP A 42 5.70 0.57 12.16
C ASP A 42 4.29 0.38 12.74
N THR A 43 3.37 1.30 12.45
CA THR A 43 2.00 1.29 12.96
C THR A 43 1.07 0.35 12.20
N PHE A 44 1.46 -0.10 11.00
CA PHE A 44 0.67 -1.02 10.19
C PHE A 44 1.54 -1.77 9.17
N VAL A 45 1.00 -2.82 8.56
CA VAL A 45 1.61 -3.51 7.42
C VAL A 45 1.27 -2.78 6.11
N PRO A 46 2.17 -2.76 5.10
CA PRO A 46 1.89 -2.14 3.81
C PRO A 46 0.52 -2.53 3.25
N LYS A 47 -0.17 -1.56 2.68
CA LYS A 47 -1.51 -1.75 2.13
C LYS A 47 -1.53 -1.49 0.64
N GLN A 48 -2.36 -2.26 -0.06
CA GLN A 48 -2.66 -2.12 -1.48
C GLN A 48 -4.18 -2.01 -1.62
N ILE A 49 -4.67 -0.80 -1.73
CA ILE A 49 -6.10 -0.49 -1.78
C ILE A 49 -6.52 -0.37 -3.23
N ASN A 50 -7.40 -1.27 -3.69
CA ASN A 50 -7.97 -1.21 -5.02
C ASN A 50 -8.99 -0.07 -5.11
N LEU A 51 -8.86 0.81 -6.10
CA LEU A 51 -9.77 1.94 -6.37
C LEU A 51 -10.59 1.72 -7.66
N ALA A 52 -10.49 0.55 -8.29
CA ALA A 52 -11.29 0.22 -9.47
C ALA A 52 -12.75 -0.12 -9.09
N PRO A 53 -13.74 0.23 -9.93
CA PRO A 53 -13.62 1.08 -11.10
C PRO A 53 -13.43 2.56 -10.75
N PRO A 54 -12.68 3.33 -11.56
CA PRO A 54 -12.49 4.77 -11.32
C PRO A 54 -13.83 5.50 -11.36
N SER A 55 -14.24 6.05 -10.21
CA SER A 55 -15.50 6.79 -10.08
C SER A 55 -15.57 7.55 -8.77
N ALA A 56 -16.10 8.76 -8.78
CA ALA A 56 -16.37 9.54 -7.58
C ALA A 56 -17.32 8.84 -6.58
N GLN A 57 -18.11 7.86 -7.03
CA GLN A 57 -19.00 7.06 -6.19
C GLN A 57 -18.29 5.87 -5.55
N ASN A 58 -17.20 5.39 -6.15
CA ASN A 58 -16.44 4.25 -5.63
C ASN A 58 -15.39 4.73 -4.61
N ARG A 59 -15.85 5.09 -3.41
CA ARG A 59 -15.00 5.60 -2.34
C ARG A 59 -14.63 4.51 -1.36
N VAL A 60 -13.33 4.33 -1.16
CA VAL A 60 -12.80 3.42 -0.15
C VAL A 60 -12.61 4.19 1.16
N LYS A 61 -13.18 3.66 2.23
CA LYS A 61 -13.08 4.27 3.57
C LYS A 61 -11.74 3.97 4.22
N ILE A 62 -11.15 5.01 4.78
CA ILE A 62 -10.00 4.95 5.67
C ILE A 62 -10.50 5.17 7.10
N GLY A 63 -10.10 4.32 8.04
CA GLY A 63 -10.52 4.53 9.42
C GLY A 63 -10.06 3.46 10.40
N ARG A 64 -10.47 3.64 11.65
CA ARG A 64 -10.17 2.73 12.74
C ARG A 64 -11.02 1.46 12.69
N TYR A 65 -10.41 0.34 12.97
CA TYR A 65 -11.10 -0.90 13.28
C TYR A 65 -12.16 -0.71 14.39
N SER A 66 -13.36 -1.20 14.16
CA SER A 66 -14.47 -1.07 15.11
C SER A 66 -15.38 -2.30 15.22
N ASN A 67 -15.36 -3.18 14.22
CA ASN A 67 -16.20 -4.38 14.18
C ASN A 67 -15.64 -5.41 13.19
N THR A 68 -16.24 -6.58 13.13
CA THR A 68 -15.81 -7.69 12.27
C THR A 68 -15.74 -7.36 10.77
N LYS A 69 -16.47 -6.34 10.30
CA LYS A 69 -16.44 -5.89 8.90
C LYS A 69 -15.28 -4.94 8.59
N SER A 70 -14.68 -4.35 9.63
CA SER A 70 -13.58 -3.39 9.53
C SER A 70 -12.24 -3.94 10.03
N VAL A 71 -12.06 -5.27 10.03
CA VAL A 71 -10.79 -5.90 10.44
C VAL A 71 -9.68 -5.46 9.48
N PRO A 72 -8.58 -4.91 10.00
CA PRO A 72 -7.46 -4.47 9.18
C PRO A 72 -6.87 -5.64 8.38
N ASN A 73 -6.67 -5.42 7.09
CA ASN A 73 -5.94 -6.33 6.21
C ASN A 73 -5.19 -5.53 5.14
N PRO A 74 -4.24 -6.12 4.41
CA PRO A 74 -3.46 -5.41 3.41
C PRO A 74 -4.27 -4.79 2.26
N LEU A 75 -5.50 -5.23 2.02
CA LEU A 75 -6.32 -4.82 0.87
C LEU A 75 -7.41 -3.81 1.22
N ASN A 76 -7.50 -3.36 2.47
CA ASN A 76 -8.52 -2.40 2.89
C ASN A 76 -7.93 -1.17 3.59
N GLY A 77 -8.77 -0.13 3.76
CA GLY A 77 -8.39 1.13 4.40
C GLY A 77 -8.54 1.16 5.92
N TYR A 78 -8.67 0.01 6.60
CA TYR A 78 -8.85 0.00 8.05
C TYR A 78 -7.53 -0.27 8.78
N PHE A 79 -7.38 0.41 9.93
CA PHE A 79 -6.20 0.37 10.78
C PHE A 79 -6.58 0.04 12.23
N ASP A 80 -5.73 -0.69 12.92
CA ASP A 80 -5.82 -0.86 14.37
C ASP A 80 -5.01 0.26 15.05
N SER A 81 -5.61 1.45 15.09
CA SER A 81 -4.99 2.62 15.70
C SER A 81 -6.03 3.51 16.35
N LYS A 82 -5.79 3.83 17.61
CA LYS A 82 -6.70 4.66 18.42
C LYS A 82 -6.72 6.13 18.00
N VAL A 83 -5.73 6.58 17.26
CA VAL A 83 -5.67 7.98 16.78
C VAL A 83 -6.60 8.24 15.61
N LEU A 84 -7.09 7.19 14.91
CA LEU A 84 -8.03 7.33 13.82
C LEU A 84 -9.48 7.37 14.31
N SER A 85 -10.29 8.19 13.65
CA SER A 85 -11.75 8.09 13.70
C SER A 85 -12.24 6.84 12.99
N ARG A 86 -13.41 6.30 13.36
CA ARG A 86 -14.03 5.14 12.69
C ARG A 86 -14.30 5.39 11.20
N ALA A 87 -14.74 6.61 10.88
CA ALA A 87 -14.71 7.19 9.54
C ALA A 87 -13.73 8.36 9.62
N HIS A 88 -12.56 8.23 9.00
CA HIS A 88 -11.48 9.21 9.11
C HIS A 88 -11.27 9.96 7.80
N ALA A 89 -11.09 9.22 6.73
CA ALA A 89 -10.92 9.76 5.39
C ALA A 89 -11.57 8.82 4.35
N GLU A 90 -11.72 9.31 3.14
CA GLU A 90 -12.12 8.54 1.97
C GLU A 90 -11.12 8.77 0.84
N VAL A 91 -10.85 7.72 0.07
CA VAL A 91 -10.00 7.75 -1.13
C VAL A 91 -10.76 7.18 -2.31
N TRP A 92 -10.56 7.75 -3.50
CA TRP A 92 -11.14 7.26 -4.75
C TRP A 92 -10.27 7.68 -5.93
N SER A 93 -10.50 7.05 -7.06
CA SER A 93 -9.91 7.47 -8.34
C SER A 93 -10.98 7.98 -9.27
N GLU A 94 -10.69 9.09 -9.94
CA GLU A 94 -11.55 9.72 -10.94
C GLU A 94 -10.71 10.55 -11.90
N ASN A 95 -11.01 10.49 -13.21
CA ASN A 95 -10.30 11.26 -14.25
C ASN A 95 -8.77 11.11 -14.17
N ASP A 96 -8.29 9.88 -14.06
CA ASP A 96 -6.86 9.52 -13.94
C ASP A 96 -6.13 10.18 -12.77
N LYS A 97 -6.86 10.59 -11.75
CA LYS A 97 -6.33 11.13 -10.49
C LYS A 97 -6.85 10.32 -9.31
N VAL A 98 -6.06 10.30 -8.26
CA VAL A 98 -6.47 9.74 -6.97
C VAL A 98 -6.70 10.89 -6.00
N TYR A 99 -7.84 10.84 -5.34
CA TYR A 99 -8.26 11.86 -4.38
C TYR A 99 -8.32 11.28 -2.98
N ILE A 100 -8.02 12.13 -2.01
CA ILE A 100 -8.26 11.90 -0.58
C ILE A 100 -9.10 13.04 -0.02
N LYS A 101 -10.00 12.71 0.92
CA LYS A 101 -10.84 13.66 1.62
C LYS A 101 -10.95 13.27 3.09
N ASP A 102 -10.72 14.19 4.00
CA ASP A 102 -11.06 14.02 5.42
C ASP A 102 -12.59 14.09 5.60
N VAL A 103 -13.16 13.14 6.35
CA VAL A 103 -14.61 13.02 6.57
C VAL A 103 -14.96 13.27 8.03
N LYS A 104 -14.62 14.47 8.54
CA LYS A 104 -14.85 14.93 9.90
C LYS A 104 -14.05 14.17 10.95
N SER A 105 -12.78 13.89 10.64
CA SER A 105 -11.91 13.26 11.63
C SER A 105 -11.65 14.17 12.84
N SER A 106 -11.44 13.55 14.00
CA SER A 106 -11.11 14.28 15.23
C SER A 106 -9.66 14.79 15.21
N ASN A 107 -8.73 13.91 14.81
CA ASN A 107 -7.29 14.22 14.88
C ASN A 107 -6.71 14.73 13.55
N GLY A 108 -7.51 14.78 12.47
CA GLY A 108 -7.14 15.33 11.17
C GLY A 108 -6.40 14.36 10.25
N THR A 109 -6.49 14.65 8.96
CA THR A 109 -5.71 14.07 7.89
C THR A 109 -4.72 15.12 7.39
N PHE A 110 -3.47 14.74 7.21
CA PHE A 110 -2.40 15.63 6.75
C PHE A 110 -1.77 15.07 5.48
N VAL A 111 -1.46 15.93 4.54
CA VAL A 111 -0.68 15.58 3.35
C VAL A 111 0.54 16.51 3.29
N ASN A 112 1.72 15.91 3.25
CA ASN A 112 3.00 16.62 3.28
C ASN A 112 3.09 17.65 4.42
N GLY A 113 2.57 17.26 5.60
CA GLY A 113 2.55 18.09 6.80
C GLY A 113 1.43 19.15 6.85
N THR A 114 0.66 19.30 5.77
CA THR A 114 -0.47 20.25 5.72
C THR A 114 -1.77 19.56 6.09
N ARG A 115 -2.47 20.06 7.11
CA ARG A 115 -3.77 19.56 7.53
C ARG A 115 -4.84 19.90 6.49
N LEU A 116 -5.66 18.91 6.09
CA LEU A 116 -6.68 19.10 5.04
C LEU A 116 -7.90 19.89 5.50
N SER A 117 -8.30 19.76 6.77
CA SER A 117 -9.45 20.49 7.33
C SER A 117 -9.32 20.69 8.84
N PRO A 118 -10.01 21.66 9.44
CA PRO A 118 -10.15 21.76 10.88
C PRO A 118 -10.78 20.51 11.49
N GLU A 119 -10.64 20.36 12.82
CA GLU A 119 -11.22 19.25 13.57
C GLU A 119 -12.73 19.13 13.33
N SER A 120 -13.18 17.88 13.12
CA SER A 120 -14.60 17.54 12.92
C SER A 120 -15.28 18.24 11.72
N GLN A 121 -14.50 18.73 10.77
CA GLN A 121 -14.97 19.32 9.52
C GLN A 121 -14.48 18.48 8.32
N GLU A 122 -15.33 18.39 7.30
CA GLU A 122 -14.90 17.76 6.04
C GLU A 122 -13.94 18.67 5.29
N SER A 123 -12.95 18.05 4.64
CA SER A 123 -12.07 18.76 3.73
C SER A 123 -12.66 18.82 2.32
N GLU A 124 -12.11 19.73 1.50
CA GLU A 124 -12.21 19.58 0.05
C GLU A 124 -11.39 18.35 -0.40
N PRO A 125 -11.75 17.75 -1.56
CA PRO A 125 -10.94 16.70 -2.16
C PRO A 125 -9.53 17.18 -2.48
N TYR A 126 -8.51 16.45 -2.02
CA TYR A 126 -7.11 16.71 -2.31
C TYR A 126 -6.58 15.67 -3.29
N VAL A 127 -5.85 16.10 -4.33
CA VAL A 127 -5.23 15.19 -5.32
C VAL A 127 -3.95 14.62 -4.74
N LEU A 128 -3.87 13.31 -4.60
CA LEU A 128 -2.66 12.62 -4.18
C LEU A 128 -1.71 12.39 -5.36
N HIS A 129 -0.41 12.44 -5.06
CA HIS A 129 0.67 12.08 -5.97
C HIS A 129 1.53 10.98 -5.36
N THR A 130 2.25 10.27 -6.22
CA THR A 130 3.27 9.33 -5.75
C THR A 130 4.33 10.09 -4.95
N ASP A 131 4.82 9.45 -3.87
CA ASP A 131 5.73 9.98 -2.88
C ASP A 131 5.15 11.00 -1.89
N ASP A 132 3.86 11.35 -1.98
CA ASP A 132 3.22 12.13 -0.92
C ASP A 132 3.30 11.38 0.42
N VAL A 133 3.53 12.14 1.49
CA VAL A 133 3.47 11.65 2.86
C VAL A 133 2.09 11.99 3.42
N VAL A 134 1.36 10.94 3.82
CA VAL A 134 0.03 11.10 4.43
C VAL A 134 0.10 10.65 5.89
N ASP A 135 -0.35 11.54 6.78
CA ASP A 135 -0.50 11.22 8.19
C ASP A 135 -2.00 11.21 8.55
N PHE A 136 -2.45 10.11 9.15
CA PHE A 136 -3.78 10.01 9.74
C PHE A 136 -3.68 10.16 11.25
N GLY A 137 -4.25 11.27 11.76
CA GLY A 137 -4.20 11.64 13.16
C GLY A 137 -2.88 12.30 13.57
N ILE A 138 -2.72 12.43 14.87
CA ILE A 138 -1.55 13.02 15.52
C ILE A 138 -0.98 12.05 16.57
N ASP A 139 0.27 12.24 16.97
CA ASP A 139 0.84 11.53 18.09
C ASP A 139 0.15 11.99 19.38
N ILE A 140 -0.33 11.04 20.18
CA ILE A 140 -0.94 11.31 21.47
C ILE A 140 0.09 11.03 22.56
N LEU A 141 0.41 12.05 23.33
CA LEU A 141 1.39 11.97 24.42
C LEU A 141 0.73 11.48 25.71
N THR A 142 1.55 10.99 26.62
CA THR A 142 1.15 10.74 28.03
C THR A 142 0.87 12.05 28.76
N ASP A 143 0.19 11.99 29.91
CA ASP A 143 -0.19 13.18 30.70
C ASP A 143 1.02 14.03 31.13
N ASP A 144 2.19 13.42 31.26
CA ASP A 144 3.46 14.10 31.58
C ASP A 144 4.22 14.62 30.35
N ASN A 145 3.67 14.44 29.14
CA ASN A 145 4.24 14.81 27.84
C ASN A 145 5.64 14.26 27.55
N LYS A 146 6.04 13.18 28.19
CA LYS A 146 7.38 12.61 28.02
C LYS A 146 7.43 11.48 27.00
N GLU A 147 6.34 10.75 26.85
CA GLU A 147 6.28 9.59 26.00
C GLU A 147 5.07 9.67 25.05
N ILE A 148 5.21 9.05 23.88
CA ILE A 148 4.08 8.93 22.95
C ILE A 148 3.28 7.69 23.35
N LEU A 149 2.04 7.92 23.78
CA LEU A 149 1.09 6.86 24.12
C LEU A 149 0.53 6.17 22.88
N HIS A 150 0.23 6.94 21.85
CA HIS A 150 -0.28 6.43 20.57
C HIS A 150 0.33 7.21 19.42
N HIS A 151 1.01 6.50 18.53
CA HIS A 151 1.56 7.08 17.31
C HIS A 151 0.49 7.37 16.27
N ARG A 152 0.65 8.48 15.55
CA ARG A 152 -0.10 8.73 14.31
C ARG A 152 0.20 7.63 13.30
N VAL A 153 -0.70 7.44 12.34
CA VAL A 153 -0.47 6.52 11.22
C VAL A 153 0.16 7.32 10.08
N ALA A 154 1.48 7.23 9.95
CA ALA A 154 2.26 7.91 8.93
C ALA A 154 2.58 6.95 7.79
N CYS A 155 2.34 7.37 6.55
CA CYS A 155 2.60 6.56 5.37
C CYS A 155 3.09 7.37 4.18
N ARG A 156 3.85 6.70 3.31
CA ARG A 156 4.19 7.18 1.97
C ARG A 156 3.24 6.56 0.96
N VAL A 157 2.77 7.39 0.04
CA VAL A 157 1.83 7.03 -1.01
C VAL A 157 2.56 6.61 -2.27
N PHE A 158 2.12 5.51 -2.90
CA PHE A 158 2.46 5.18 -4.28
C PHE A 158 1.18 4.91 -5.05
N LEU A 159 1.02 5.61 -6.17
CA LEU A 159 -0.11 5.45 -7.07
C LEU A 159 0.27 4.48 -8.18
N VAL A 160 -0.53 3.45 -8.35
CA VAL A 160 -0.38 2.46 -9.40
C VAL A 160 -1.60 2.58 -10.31
N MET A 161 -1.46 3.36 -11.36
CA MET A 161 -2.55 3.65 -12.30
C MET A 161 -2.60 2.64 -13.44
N THR A 162 -1.44 2.06 -13.77
CA THR A 162 -1.27 1.13 -14.89
C THR A 162 -0.45 -0.09 -14.48
N PRO A 163 -0.50 -1.19 -15.24
CA PRO A 163 0.41 -2.32 -15.05
C PRO A 163 1.90 -1.93 -15.11
N GLU A 164 2.22 -0.92 -15.91
CA GLU A 164 3.60 -0.41 -16.04
C GLU A 164 4.09 0.26 -14.75
N ASP A 165 3.20 0.99 -14.05
CA ASP A 165 3.52 1.58 -12.75
C ASP A 165 3.79 0.50 -11.70
N ALA A 166 3.03 -0.60 -11.73
CA ALA A 166 3.27 -1.75 -10.88
C ALA A 166 4.64 -2.39 -11.13
N LEU A 167 5.07 -2.47 -12.40
CA LEU A 167 6.40 -2.98 -12.76
C LEU A 167 7.51 -2.02 -12.31
N LYS A 168 7.32 -0.71 -12.45
CA LYS A 168 8.27 0.31 -11.94
C LYS A 168 8.43 0.18 -10.44
N LEU A 169 7.32 0.19 -9.71
CA LEU A 169 7.31 0.03 -8.25
C LEU A 169 8.08 -1.22 -7.82
N ARG A 170 7.81 -2.36 -8.48
CA ARG A 170 8.52 -3.62 -8.25
C ARG A 170 10.02 -3.52 -8.55
N ASN A 171 10.40 -2.85 -9.63
CA ASN A 171 11.80 -2.67 -10.03
C ASN A 171 12.53 -1.73 -9.07
N ASP A 172 11.89 -0.66 -8.60
CA ASP A 172 12.46 0.28 -7.63
C ASP A 172 12.75 -0.43 -6.30
N PHE A 173 11.83 -1.26 -5.82
CA PHE A 173 12.09 -2.13 -4.68
C PHE A 173 13.24 -3.11 -4.92
N THR A 174 13.34 -3.69 -6.12
CA THR A 174 14.41 -4.65 -6.45
C THR A 174 15.77 -3.95 -6.60
N SER A 175 15.80 -2.72 -7.11
CA SER A 175 17.03 -1.94 -7.28
C SER A 175 17.61 -1.46 -5.96
N LEU A 176 16.77 -1.11 -4.99
CA LEU A 176 17.18 -0.81 -3.62
C LEU A 176 17.86 -2.01 -2.95
N TYR A 177 17.46 -3.23 -3.33
CA TYR A 177 18.11 -4.46 -2.87
C TYR A 177 19.45 -4.74 -3.53
N ARG A 178 19.60 -4.42 -4.83
CA ARG A 178 20.85 -4.66 -5.57
C ARG A 178 21.97 -3.66 -5.23
N GLY A 179 21.61 -2.48 -4.75
CA GLY A 179 22.56 -1.44 -4.41
C GLY A 179 23.32 -1.62 -3.08
N GLY A 180 23.05 -2.69 -2.34
CA GLY A 180 23.59 -2.91 -0.98
C GLY A 180 24.78 -3.87 -0.87
N VAL A 181 25.35 -4.40 -1.95
CA VAL A 181 26.54 -5.27 -1.87
C VAL A 181 27.59 -4.83 -2.88
N PRO A 182 28.59 -4.03 -2.45
CA PRO A 182 29.80 -3.86 -3.24
C PRO A 182 30.69 -5.11 -3.05
N GLY A 183 30.82 -5.89 -4.09
CA GLY A 183 31.86 -6.91 -4.22
C GLY A 183 31.45 -8.35 -3.93
N GLY A 184 31.23 -9.09 -5.00
CA GLY A 184 31.10 -10.53 -4.98
C GLY A 184 30.73 -11.06 -6.36
N ALA A 185 31.73 -11.19 -7.22
CA ALA A 185 31.58 -11.94 -8.47
C ALA A 185 31.14 -13.38 -8.15
N LEU A 186 29.96 -13.77 -8.61
CA LEU A 186 29.67 -15.19 -8.82
C LEU A 186 28.87 -15.36 -10.11
N GLY A 187 29.45 -16.22 -10.92
CA GLY A 187 29.27 -16.51 -12.29
C GLY A 187 27.88 -16.96 -12.70
N ASN A 188 27.73 -16.71 -13.94
CA ASN A 188 26.83 -17.28 -14.91
C ASN A 188 26.52 -18.76 -14.61
N ALA A 189 25.27 -19.08 -14.29
CA ALA A 189 24.78 -20.46 -14.37
C ALA A 189 23.42 -20.44 -15.08
N GLY A 190 23.43 -21.09 -16.20
CA GLY A 190 22.53 -21.40 -17.24
C GLY A 190 21.03 -21.49 -16.93
N ILE A 191 20.32 -20.94 -17.86
CA ILE A 191 18.91 -21.16 -18.14
C ILE A 191 18.73 -22.60 -18.58
N CYS A 192 17.93 -23.38 -17.86
CA CYS A 192 17.32 -24.59 -18.38
C CYS A 192 15.86 -24.33 -18.76
N PRO A 193 15.44 -24.48 -20.01
CA PRO A 193 14.04 -24.47 -20.39
C PRO A 193 13.48 -25.91 -20.30
N GLY A 194 12.31 -26.04 -19.67
CA GLY A 194 11.43 -27.16 -19.86
C GLY A 194 11.02 -27.90 -18.60
N ALA A 195 9.78 -27.69 -18.18
CA ALA A 195 8.85 -28.73 -17.73
C ALA A 195 7.47 -28.14 -17.51
N GLU A 196 6.52 -28.54 -18.33
CA GLU A 196 5.08 -28.40 -18.10
C GLU A 196 4.66 -29.25 -16.89
N GLY A 197 3.69 -28.76 -16.13
CA GLY A 197 2.96 -29.62 -15.21
C GLY A 197 2.43 -28.97 -13.94
N GLY A 198 1.11 -28.75 -13.88
CA GLY A 198 0.38 -28.93 -12.65
C GLY A 198 0.05 -27.64 -11.87
N LEU A 199 -1.17 -27.13 -12.11
CA LEU A 199 -1.89 -26.22 -11.18
C LEU A 199 -2.00 -26.88 -9.81
N ARG A 200 -1.15 -26.48 -8.87
CA ARG A 200 -1.39 -26.66 -7.43
C ARG A 200 -1.92 -25.35 -6.86
N ARG A 201 -3.17 -25.37 -6.41
CA ARG A 201 -3.75 -24.35 -5.53
C ARG A 201 -2.84 -24.17 -4.31
N GLY A 202 -1.93 -23.20 -4.39
CA GLY A 202 -1.05 -22.81 -3.28
C GLY A 202 -1.86 -22.09 -2.22
N LYS A 203 -1.65 -22.45 -0.97
CA LYS A 203 -2.03 -21.68 0.24
C LYS A 203 -1.57 -20.23 0.06
N PRO A 204 -2.24 -19.23 0.70
CA PRO A 204 -1.78 -17.84 0.61
C PRO A 204 -0.34 -17.77 1.08
N GLY A 205 0.56 -17.66 0.11
CA GLY A 205 1.99 -17.57 0.36
C GLY A 205 2.27 -16.27 1.14
N VAL A 206 3.13 -16.38 2.13
CA VAL A 206 3.73 -15.21 2.81
C VAL A 206 4.24 -14.29 1.70
N ASN A 207 3.68 -13.08 1.62
CA ASN A 207 4.09 -12.11 0.61
C ASN A 207 5.56 -11.77 0.88
N PHE A 208 6.46 -12.25 0.00
CA PHE A 208 7.90 -12.11 0.18
C PHE A 208 8.31 -10.63 0.25
N ASP A 209 7.61 -9.76 -0.48
CA ASP A 209 7.82 -8.32 -0.46
C ASP A 209 7.55 -7.72 0.94
N HIS A 210 6.55 -8.24 1.67
CA HIS A 210 6.27 -7.83 3.04
C HIS A 210 7.39 -8.23 4.02
N VAL A 211 7.92 -9.45 3.89
CA VAL A 211 9.03 -9.93 4.73
C VAL A 211 10.27 -9.06 4.50
N ILE A 212 10.53 -8.74 3.25
CA ILE A 212 11.65 -7.91 2.84
C ILE A 212 11.54 -6.49 3.40
N PHE A 213 10.38 -5.85 3.24
CA PHE A 213 10.14 -4.50 3.76
C PHE A 213 10.31 -4.44 5.29
N ARG A 214 9.80 -5.45 5.99
CA ARG A 214 9.96 -5.56 7.44
C ARG A 214 11.43 -5.69 7.86
N LEU A 215 12.21 -6.49 7.13
CA LEU A 215 13.65 -6.62 7.36
C LEU A 215 14.42 -5.30 7.13
N GLN A 216 14.02 -4.52 6.11
CA GLN A 216 14.63 -3.20 5.87
C GLN A 216 14.32 -2.21 6.99
N ASN A 217 13.08 -2.16 7.46
CA ASN A 217 12.70 -1.31 8.58
C ASN A 217 13.47 -1.69 9.85
N GLU A 218 13.61 -2.99 10.13
CA GLU A 218 14.40 -3.46 11.27
C GLU A 218 15.90 -3.12 11.12
N LEU A 219 16.44 -3.23 9.90
CA LEU A 219 17.81 -2.84 9.62
C LEU A 219 18.02 -1.33 9.80
N GLN A 220 17.06 -0.52 9.38
CA GLN A 220 17.12 0.93 9.54
C GLN A 220 17.01 1.35 11.00
N LYS A 221 16.13 0.72 11.79
CA LYS A 221 16.05 0.90 13.24
C LYS A 221 17.36 0.50 13.91
N SER A 222 17.91 -0.65 13.55
CA SER A 222 19.20 -1.11 14.09
C SER A 222 20.33 -0.12 13.83
N LYS A 223 20.36 0.49 12.63
CA LYS A 223 21.33 1.56 12.32
C LYS A 223 21.13 2.80 13.16
N MET A 224 19.86 3.23 13.35
CA MET A 224 19.56 4.40 14.20
C MET A 224 19.97 4.15 15.65
N VAL A 225 19.60 3.01 16.21
CA VAL A 225 20.02 2.61 17.57
C VAL A 225 21.54 2.52 17.67
N GLY A 226 22.22 2.01 16.64
CA GLY A 226 23.68 1.99 16.58
C GLY A 226 24.32 3.39 16.61
N THR A 227 23.72 4.36 15.90
CA THR A 227 24.21 5.76 15.93
C THR A 227 23.95 6.44 17.27
N GLU A 228 22.81 6.17 17.90
CA GLU A 228 22.47 6.68 19.23
C GLU A 228 23.40 6.10 20.31
N LEU A 229 23.68 4.79 20.25
CA LEU A 229 24.63 4.14 21.15
C LEU A 229 26.05 4.71 20.98
N SER A 230 26.48 4.99 19.75
CA SER A 230 27.77 5.62 19.49
C SER A 230 27.86 7.06 20.07
N SER A 231 26.75 7.81 19.93
CA SER A 231 26.63 9.16 20.50
C SER A 231 26.65 9.14 22.03
N LEU A 232 25.94 8.21 22.65
CA LEU A 232 25.93 8.01 24.09
C LEU A 232 27.32 7.60 24.59
N SER A 233 28.00 6.69 23.89
CA SER A 233 29.36 6.27 24.22
C SER A 233 30.36 7.45 24.22
N SER A 234 30.27 8.30 23.16
CA SER A 234 31.12 9.51 23.09
C SER A 234 30.81 10.51 24.21
N THR A 235 29.54 10.66 24.57
CA THR A 235 29.10 11.54 25.65
C THR A 235 29.62 11.05 27.01
N ILE A 236 29.52 9.75 27.27
CA ILE A 236 30.08 9.12 28.50
C ILE A 236 31.60 9.31 28.57
N GLN A 237 32.30 9.14 27.45
CA GLN A 237 33.72 9.33 27.38
C GLN A 237 34.13 10.79 27.66
N ASN A 238 33.43 11.77 27.11
CA ASN A 238 33.62 13.19 27.41
C ASN A 238 33.35 13.52 28.90
N ILE A 239 32.33 12.93 29.49
CA ILE A 239 32.05 13.10 30.94
C ILE A 239 33.17 12.48 31.77
N HIS A 240 33.68 11.32 31.39
CA HIS A 240 34.77 10.66 32.10
C HIS A 240 36.07 11.48 32.03
N GLU A 241 36.39 12.06 30.87
CA GLU A 241 37.52 12.95 30.69
C GLU A 241 37.37 14.25 31.48
N THR A 242 36.14 14.81 31.54
CA THR A 242 35.89 16.05 32.30
C THR A 242 35.92 15.84 33.81
N LEU A 243 35.49 14.68 34.31
CA LEU A 243 35.47 14.35 35.73
C LEU A 243 36.75 13.69 36.20
N GLY A 244 37.53 13.03 35.31
CA GLY A 244 38.80 12.38 35.63
C GLY A 244 40.04 13.29 35.54
N GLY A 245 39.90 14.52 35.08
CA GLY A 245 41.01 15.49 34.88
C GLY A 245 41.40 16.32 36.08
N GLY A 246 41.19 15.84 37.30
CA GLY A 246 41.50 16.55 38.54
C GLY A 246 42.40 15.77 39.50
N ALA A 247 43.61 15.35 39.06
CA ALA A 247 44.66 14.91 39.95
C ALA A 247 46.01 15.24 39.32
N ALA A 248 46.52 16.37 39.64
CA ALA A 248 47.96 16.69 39.60
C ALA A 248 48.40 17.05 40.98
#